data_9d892079e3484db4b71e1ac42390eff1
#
_entry.id   9d892079e3484db4b71e1ac42390eff1
#
_cell.length_a   1.000
_cell.length_b   1.000
_cell.length_c   1.000
_cell.angle_alpha   90.00
_cell.angle_beta   90.00
_cell.angle_gamma   90.00
#
_symmetry.space_group_name_H-M   'P 1'
#
loop_
_entity.id
_entity.type
_entity.pdbx_description
1 polymer ?
#
loop_
_entity_poly.entity_id
_entity_poly.type
_entity_poly.pdbx_seq_one_letter_code
_entity_poly.pdbx_strand_id
1 'polypeptide(L)'
;GSPYAIRDFRGINPEYGTLGDFMHLVGEIHKRGMKCIIDVVYNHTSPDSILATGHPEFFLRDEAGNPTRKVADWSDVVDLDYSNRELWKYQIETLKIWAEIVDGFRCDVASAVPLAFWREAREQVERVRPGCIWLAESVHAAHTMAMRRAGYYCAADTELYDAFDITYDYDIWPYFEGCFQPTGTLREYTALVNFQESE
;
A
#
# COMPACT_ATOMS: atom_id res chain seq x y z
N GLY A 1 8.28 15.21 -11.13
CA GLY A 1 8.48 14.11 -10.18
C GLY A 1 8.13 12.77 -10.81
N SER A 2 8.41 11.69 -10.10
CA SER A 2 8.00 10.34 -10.51
C SER A 2 6.49 10.18 -10.39
N PRO A 3 5.82 9.48 -11.33
CA PRO A 3 4.41 9.16 -11.20
C PRO A 3 4.11 8.16 -10.06
N TYR A 4 5.15 7.52 -9.51
CA TYR A 4 5.07 6.57 -8.40
C TYR A 4 5.36 7.19 -7.04
N ALA A 5 5.59 8.52 -6.96
CA ALA A 5 5.94 9.21 -5.74
C ALA A 5 4.93 10.33 -5.43
N ILE A 6 4.19 10.19 -4.34
CA ILE A 6 3.14 11.14 -3.97
C ILE A 6 3.77 12.43 -3.46
N ARG A 7 3.30 13.56 -4.00
CA ARG A 7 3.66 14.90 -3.54
C ARG A 7 2.72 15.41 -2.46
N ASP A 8 1.42 15.16 -2.62
CA ASP A 8 0.37 15.57 -1.69
C ASP A 8 -0.65 14.44 -1.52
N PHE A 9 -0.70 13.84 -0.34
CA PHE A 9 -1.61 12.74 -0.02
C PHE A 9 -3.09 13.15 0.01
N ARG A 10 -3.40 14.44 0.04
CA ARG A 10 -4.76 14.99 0.13
C ARG A 10 -5.17 15.78 -1.10
N GLY A 11 -4.28 15.89 -2.09
CA GLY A 11 -4.50 16.63 -3.32
C GLY A 11 -4.88 15.75 -4.50
N ILE A 12 -5.42 16.39 -5.52
CA ILE A 12 -5.56 15.84 -6.88
C ILE A 12 -4.53 16.51 -7.75
N ASN A 13 -3.83 15.73 -8.59
CA ASN A 13 -2.93 16.30 -9.58
C ASN A 13 -3.73 17.16 -10.57
N PRO A 14 -3.44 18.48 -10.66
CA PRO A 14 -4.21 19.41 -11.51
C PRO A 14 -4.16 19.07 -13.02
N GLU A 15 -3.22 18.23 -13.46
CA GLU A 15 -3.17 17.72 -14.83
C GLU A 15 -4.36 16.78 -15.14
N TYR A 16 -4.94 16.14 -14.11
CA TYR A 16 -6.06 15.20 -14.26
C TYR A 16 -7.41 15.80 -13.87
N GLY A 17 -7.43 17.01 -13.31
CA GLY A 17 -8.63 17.70 -12.94
C GLY A 17 -8.68 18.17 -11.49
N THR A 18 -9.88 18.37 -10.99
CA THR A 18 -10.19 18.84 -9.65
C THR A 18 -10.75 17.73 -8.77
N LEU A 19 -10.86 17.95 -7.46
CA LEU A 19 -11.59 17.06 -6.57
C LEU A 19 -13.06 16.86 -7.03
N GLY A 20 -13.70 17.90 -7.57
CA GLY A 20 -15.03 17.80 -8.11
C GLY A 20 -15.13 16.84 -9.31
N ASP A 21 -14.14 16.88 -10.20
CA ASP A 21 -14.07 15.96 -11.34
C ASP A 21 -13.86 14.51 -10.87
N PHE A 22 -13.03 14.31 -9.86
CA PHE A 22 -12.81 12.99 -9.25
C PHE A 22 -14.09 12.46 -8.59
N MET A 23 -14.78 13.28 -7.79
CA MET A 23 -16.07 12.89 -7.18
C MET A 23 -17.13 12.57 -8.25
N HIS A 24 -17.14 13.31 -9.36
CA HIS A 24 -18.01 13.01 -10.50
C HIS A 24 -17.68 11.65 -11.12
N LEU A 25 -16.41 11.37 -11.34
CA LEU A 25 -15.95 10.06 -11.84
C LEU A 25 -16.40 8.91 -10.93
N VAL A 26 -16.20 9.03 -9.61
CA VAL A 26 -16.64 8.02 -8.64
C VAL A 26 -18.16 7.83 -8.71
N GLY A 27 -18.94 8.92 -8.81
CA GLY A 27 -20.39 8.86 -9.00
C GLY A 27 -20.79 8.10 -10.27
N GLU A 28 -20.07 8.29 -11.38
CA GLU A 28 -20.31 7.58 -12.63
C GLU A 28 -19.93 6.09 -12.56
N ILE A 29 -18.90 5.75 -11.79
CA ILE A 29 -18.52 4.37 -11.48
C ILE A 29 -19.65 3.67 -10.70
N HIS A 30 -20.15 4.33 -9.65
CA HIS A 30 -21.24 3.81 -8.81
C HIS A 30 -22.56 3.61 -9.60
N LYS A 31 -22.92 4.52 -10.50
CA LYS A 31 -24.08 4.37 -11.37
C LYS A 31 -24.03 3.12 -12.26
N ARG A 32 -22.84 2.59 -12.51
CA ARG A 32 -22.62 1.35 -13.26
C ARG A 32 -22.52 0.11 -12.38
N GLY A 33 -22.79 0.23 -11.08
CA GLY A 33 -22.73 -0.87 -10.12
C GLY A 33 -21.31 -1.32 -9.77
N MET A 34 -20.31 -0.51 -10.11
CA MET A 34 -18.89 -0.80 -9.79
C MET A 34 -18.47 -0.11 -8.50
N LYS A 35 -17.37 -0.58 -7.92
CA LYS A 35 -16.70 0.02 -6.77
C LYS A 35 -15.46 0.77 -7.23
N CYS A 36 -15.11 1.84 -6.52
CA CYS A 36 -13.92 2.63 -6.74
C CYS A 36 -12.95 2.44 -5.58
N ILE A 37 -11.77 1.92 -5.85
CA ILE A 37 -10.66 1.93 -4.88
C ILE A 37 -9.53 2.82 -5.43
N ILE A 38 -8.78 3.46 -4.54
CA ILE A 38 -7.63 4.27 -4.91
C ILE A 38 -6.34 3.67 -4.39
N ASP A 39 -5.25 3.97 -5.08
CA ASP A 39 -3.90 3.60 -4.64
C ASP A 39 -3.42 4.55 -3.55
N VAL A 40 -2.91 4.00 -2.45
CA VAL A 40 -2.30 4.75 -1.35
C VAL A 40 -0.86 4.28 -1.16
N VAL A 41 0.10 5.18 -1.40
CA VAL A 41 1.53 4.90 -1.32
C VAL A 41 2.04 5.42 0.01
N TYR A 42 2.00 4.58 1.04
CA TYR A 42 2.28 5.00 2.42
C TYR A 42 3.66 4.60 2.94
N ASN A 43 4.41 3.75 2.22
CA ASN A 43 5.80 3.45 2.58
C ASN A 43 6.73 4.64 2.32
N HIS A 44 6.46 5.42 1.27
CA HIS A 44 7.35 6.48 0.80
C HIS A 44 6.58 7.64 0.18
N THR A 45 7.28 8.70 -0.17
CA THR A 45 6.73 9.87 -0.84
C THR A 45 7.76 10.52 -1.76
N SER A 46 7.34 11.48 -2.57
CA SER A 46 8.28 12.30 -3.35
C SER A 46 9.20 13.12 -2.43
N PRO A 47 10.47 13.29 -2.78
CA PRO A 47 11.38 14.18 -2.03
C PRO A 47 10.90 15.62 -1.93
N ASP A 48 10.08 16.09 -2.89
CA ASP A 48 9.47 17.44 -2.92
C ASP A 48 8.04 17.44 -2.38
N SER A 49 7.63 16.42 -1.60
CA SER A 49 6.31 16.38 -1.01
C SER A 49 6.06 17.53 -0.04
N ILE A 50 4.79 17.89 0.15
CA ILE A 50 4.40 18.89 1.14
C ILE A 50 4.81 18.50 2.56
N LEU A 51 4.92 17.19 2.84
CA LEU A 51 5.39 16.69 4.13
C LEU A 51 6.87 17.00 4.35
N ALA A 52 7.69 17.04 3.30
CA ALA A 52 9.12 17.32 3.44
C ALA A 52 9.38 18.70 4.07
N THR A 53 8.48 19.67 3.82
CA THR A 53 8.55 21.01 4.41
C THR A 53 7.72 21.12 5.69
N GLY A 54 6.52 20.55 5.70
CA GLY A 54 5.57 20.68 6.81
C GLY A 54 5.86 19.77 8.00
N HIS A 55 6.42 18.59 7.74
CA HIS A 55 6.64 17.52 8.72
C HIS A 55 7.94 16.76 8.44
N PRO A 56 9.11 17.44 8.48
CA PRO A 56 10.40 16.81 8.20
C PRO A 56 10.75 15.68 9.19
N GLU A 57 10.11 15.61 10.34
CA GLU A 57 10.21 14.54 11.35
C GLU A 57 9.49 13.25 10.96
N PHE A 58 8.75 13.22 9.87
CA PHE A 58 8.04 12.04 9.39
C PHE A 58 8.90 11.12 8.52
N PHE A 59 10.13 11.53 8.20
CA PHE A 59 10.98 10.81 7.26
C PHE A 59 12.04 9.96 7.94
N LEU A 60 12.27 8.78 7.39
CA LEU A 60 13.41 7.95 7.74
C LEU A 60 14.69 8.72 7.47
N ARG A 61 15.68 8.65 8.39
CA ARG A 61 16.94 9.37 8.28
C ARG A 61 18.13 8.43 8.31
N ASP A 62 19.17 8.81 7.54
CA ASP A 62 20.48 8.17 7.60
C ASP A 62 21.28 8.64 8.83
N GLU A 63 22.48 8.08 9.00
CA GLU A 63 23.40 8.44 10.11
C GLU A 63 23.82 9.92 10.08
N ALA A 64 23.79 10.57 8.92
CA ALA A 64 24.08 12.00 8.76
C ALA A 64 22.85 12.89 9.01
N GLY A 65 21.67 12.29 9.26
CA GLY A 65 20.41 13.00 9.51
C GLY A 65 19.65 13.41 8.25
N ASN A 66 20.05 12.95 7.07
CA ASN A 66 19.34 13.24 5.83
C ASN A 66 18.17 12.29 5.61
N PRO A 67 17.05 12.74 5.00
CA PRO A 67 16.00 11.84 4.56
C PRO A 67 16.55 10.73 3.66
N THR A 68 16.14 9.47 3.93
CA THR A 68 16.69 8.32 3.23
C THR A 68 15.59 7.29 2.88
N ARG A 69 15.97 6.15 2.36
CA ARG A 69 15.10 5.07 1.94
C ARG A 69 15.71 3.71 2.26
N LYS A 70 14.86 2.70 2.47
CA LYS A 70 15.26 1.32 2.77
C LYS A 70 15.77 0.58 1.53
N VAL A 71 15.19 0.87 0.35
CA VAL A 71 15.54 0.24 -0.92
C VAL A 71 16.35 1.23 -1.76
N ALA A 72 17.64 0.98 -1.91
CA ALA A 72 18.57 1.91 -2.56
C ALA A 72 18.20 2.22 -4.02
N ASP A 73 17.66 1.23 -4.75
CA ASP A 73 17.28 1.36 -6.15
C ASP A 73 16.10 2.31 -6.40
N TRP A 74 15.30 2.60 -5.39
CA TRP A 74 14.17 3.55 -5.48
C TRP A 74 14.66 4.99 -5.31
N SER A 75 15.47 5.45 -6.26
CA SER A 75 16.20 6.72 -6.15
C SER A 75 15.33 7.99 -6.21
N ASP A 76 14.07 7.86 -6.60
CA ASP A 76 13.11 8.94 -6.80
C ASP A 76 12.17 9.17 -5.59
N VAL A 77 12.36 8.42 -4.50
CA VAL A 77 11.53 8.50 -3.29
C VAL A 77 12.35 8.66 -2.01
N VAL A 78 11.65 9.07 -0.95
CA VAL A 78 12.12 9.06 0.44
C VAL A 78 11.11 8.32 1.32
N ASP A 79 11.60 7.47 2.24
CA ASP A 79 10.74 6.63 3.06
C ASP A 79 10.21 7.39 4.29
N LEU A 80 9.00 7.01 4.70
CA LEU A 80 8.36 7.51 5.90
C LEU A 80 8.78 6.68 7.13
N ASP A 81 8.90 7.35 8.27
CA ASP A 81 9.30 6.73 9.54
C ASP A 81 8.09 6.42 10.42
N TYR A 82 7.64 5.19 10.38
CA TYR A 82 6.52 4.70 11.19
C TYR A 82 6.85 4.48 12.67
N SER A 83 8.06 4.79 13.15
CA SER A 83 8.31 4.94 14.58
C SER A 83 7.64 6.21 15.14
N ASN A 84 7.36 7.20 14.29
CA ASN A 84 6.68 8.44 14.64
C ASN A 84 5.15 8.26 14.63
N ARG A 85 4.52 8.33 15.80
CA ARG A 85 3.06 8.16 15.95
C ARG A 85 2.23 9.33 15.40
N GLU A 86 2.81 10.52 15.23
CA GLU A 86 2.11 11.64 14.59
C GLU A 86 1.94 11.42 13.08
N LEU A 87 2.89 10.72 12.43
CA LEU A 87 2.72 10.25 11.06
C LEU A 87 1.48 9.34 10.93
N TRP A 88 1.27 8.43 11.91
CA TRP A 88 0.09 7.55 11.91
C TRP A 88 -1.20 8.35 11.91
N LYS A 89 -1.30 9.33 12.80
CA LYS A 89 -2.48 10.21 12.87
C LYS A 89 -2.73 10.94 11.55
N TYR A 90 -1.68 11.51 10.97
CA TYR A 90 -1.78 12.22 9.70
C TYR A 90 -2.29 11.30 8.57
N GLN A 91 -1.73 10.10 8.45
CA GLN A 91 -2.09 9.15 7.40
C GLN A 91 -3.49 8.55 7.61
N ILE A 92 -3.87 8.26 8.86
CA ILE A 92 -5.22 7.77 9.17
C ILE A 92 -6.28 8.84 8.86
N GLU A 93 -6.04 10.09 9.23
CA GLU A 93 -6.96 11.18 8.85
C GLU A 93 -7.03 11.36 7.32
N THR A 94 -5.94 11.14 6.61
CA THR A 94 -5.93 11.14 5.14
C THR A 94 -6.81 10.01 4.57
N LEU A 95 -6.69 8.80 5.11
CA LEU A 95 -7.56 7.67 4.71
C LEU A 95 -9.04 7.96 4.99
N LYS A 96 -9.35 8.56 6.12
CA LYS A 96 -10.74 8.93 6.47
C LYS A 96 -11.32 9.94 5.49
N ILE A 97 -10.54 10.96 5.08
CA ILE A 97 -10.96 11.94 4.06
C ILE A 97 -11.31 11.23 2.75
N TRP A 98 -10.45 10.34 2.27
CA TRP A 98 -10.71 9.60 1.03
C TRP A 98 -11.83 8.57 1.16
N ALA A 99 -11.99 7.94 2.32
CA ALA A 99 -13.05 6.97 2.59
C ALA A 99 -14.47 7.57 2.49
N GLU A 100 -14.62 8.88 2.65
CA GLU A 100 -15.90 9.57 2.38
C GLU A 100 -16.29 9.52 0.90
N ILE A 101 -15.32 9.35 -0.01
CA ILE A 101 -15.49 9.45 -1.46
C ILE A 101 -15.43 8.07 -2.12
N VAL A 102 -14.45 7.23 -1.76
CA VAL A 102 -14.16 5.95 -2.42
C VAL A 102 -14.62 4.75 -1.60
N ASP A 103 -14.64 3.56 -2.21
CA ASP A 103 -15.08 2.32 -1.57
C ASP A 103 -13.94 1.53 -0.92
N GLY A 104 -12.69 1.91 -1.14
CA GLY A 104 -11.56 1.20 -0.57
C GLY A 104 -10.20 1.70 -1.04
N PHE A 105 -9.17 0.98 -0.61
CA PHE A 105 -7.78 1.32 -0.84
C PHE A 105 -6.99 0.12 -1.36
N ARG A 106 -6.18 0.34 -2.39
CA ARG A 106 -5.05 -0.51 -2.74
C ARG A 106 -3.82 0.11 -2.07
N CYS A 107 -3.20 -0.61 -1.17
CA CYS A 107 -2.09 -0.12 -0.37
C CYS A 107 -0.77 -0.58 -0.97
N ASP A 108 -0.04 0.35 -1.57
CA ASP A 108 1.25 0.14 -2.22
C ASP A 108 2.29 -0.34 -1.22
N VAL A 109 3.04 -1.37 -1.59
CA VAL A 109 4.10 -1.98 -0.74
C VAL A 109 3.64 -2.14 0.72
N ALA A 110 2.40 -2.60 0.93
CA ALA A 110 1.78 -2.69 2.25
C ALA A 110 2.62 -3.47 3.26
N SER A 111 3.39 -4.45 2.78
CA SER A 111 4.34 -5.25 3.58
C SER A 111 5.38 -4.41 4.32
N ALA A 112 5.80 -3.28 3.76
CA ALA A 112 6.85 -2.43 4.34
C ALA A 112 6.34 -1.41 5.38
N VAL A 113 5.02 -1.31 5.54
CA VAL A 113 4.35 -0.45 6.54
C VAL A 113 3.89 -1.33 7.71
N PRO A 114 4.10 -0.93 8.98
CA PRO A 114 3.75 -1.78 10.12
C PRO A 114 2.30 -2.24 10.14
N LEU A 115 2.07 -3.54 10.33
CA LEU A 115 0.73 -4.12 10.41
C LEU A 115 -0.13 -3.47 11.50
N ALA A 116 0.48 -3.08 12.62
CA ALA A 116 -0.19 -2.36 13.69
C ALA A 116 -0.79 -1.01 13.22
N PHE A 117 -0.11 -0.32 12.29
CA PHE A 117 -0.66 0.88 11.66
C PHE A 117 -1.90 0.53 10.82
N TRP A 118 -1.83 -0.50 9.98
CA TRP A 118 -2.94 -0.89 9.13
C TRP A 118 -4.17 -1.33 9.93
N ARG A 119 -3.98 -2.06 11.02
CA ARG A 119 -5.07 -2.43 11.94
C ARG A 119 -5.75 -1.19 12.54
N GLU A 120 -4.96 -0.24 13.06
CA GLU A 120 -5.50 1.01 13.63
C GLU A 120 -6.20 1.84 12.55
N ALA A 121 -5.61 1.94 11.36
CA ALA A 121 -6.20 2.64 10.22
C ALA A 121 -7.55 2.02 9.82
N ARG A 122 -7.59 0.69 9.66
CA ARG A 122 -8.81 -0.05 9.31
C ARG A 122 -9.93 0.18 10.34
N GLU A 123 -9.61 0.07 11.64
CA GLU A 123 -10.59 0.30 12.70
C GLU A 123 -11.18 1.73 12.65
N GLN A 124 -10.34 2.73 12.40
CA GLN A 124 -10.80 4.11 12.35
C GLN A 124 -11.57 4.44 11.07
N VAL A 125 -11.13 3.91 9.93
CA VAL A 125 -11.81 4.07 8.64
C VAL A 125 -13.17 3.38 8.64
N GLU A 126 -13.31 2.22 9.29
CA GLU A 126 -14.59 1.49 9.39
C GLU A 126 -15.70 2.35 10.02
N ARG A 127 -15.36 3.29 10.90
CA ARG A 127 -16.32 4.24 11.50
C ARG A 127 -16.83 5.30 10.51
N VAL A 128 -16.06 5.58 9.47
CA VAL A 128 -16.40 6.54 8.41
C VAL A 128 -17.05 5.82 7.22
N ARG A 129 -16.49 4.70 6.82
CA ARG A 129 -16.92 3.88 5.69
C ARG A 129 -17.03 2.42 6.09
N PRO A 130 -18.16 1.98 6.65
CA PRO A 130 -18.40 0.57 6.95
C PRO A 130 -18.28 -0.29 5.68
N GLY A 131 -17.54 -1.39 5.76
CA GLY A 131 -17.29 -2.28 4.63
C GLY A 131 -16.30 -1.72 3.59
N CYS A 132 -15.41 -0.80 3.99
CA CYS A 132 -14.31 -0.34 3.18
C CYS A 132 -13.43 -1.52 2.73
N ILE A 133 -13.08 -1.56 1.44
CA ILE A 133 -12.27 -2.64 0.83
C ILE A 133 -10.79 -2.34 1.05
N TRP A 134 -10.03 -3.32 1.52
CA TRP A 134 -8.60 -3.22 1.76
C TRP A 134 -7.84 -4.25 0.93
N LEU A 135 -7.09 -3.77 -0.06
CA LEU A 135 -6.23 -4.58 -0.92
C LEU A 135 -4.77 -4.24 -0.62
N ALA A 136 -4.00 -5.21 -0.16
CA ALA A 136 -2.56 -5.07 0.03
C ALA A 136 -1.80 -5.44 -1.24
N GLU A 137 -0.88 -4.58 -1.66
CA GLU A 137 0.23 -5.06 -2.46
C GLU A 137 1.26 -5.68 -1.51
N SER A 138 1.36 -6.99 -1.54
CA SER A 138 2.42 -7.72 -0.87
C SER A 138 3.71 -7.68 -1.70
N VAL A 139 4.77 -8.26 -1.17
CA VAL A 139 6.05 -8.39 -1.88
C VAL A 139 6.50 -9.84 -1.85
N HIS A 140 7.35 -10.24 -2.79
CA HIS A 140 7.91 -11.60 -2.81
C HIS A 140 8.54 -12.00 -1.47
N ALA A 141 8.38 -13.25 -1.05
CA ALA A 141 8.96 -13.79 0.18
C ALA A 141 10.47 -13.56 0.27
N ALA A 142 11.19 -13.65 -0.85
CA ALA A 142 12.62 -13.36 -0.90
C ALA A 142 12.93 -11.91 -0.52
N HIS A 143 12.11 -10.93 -0.94
CA HIS A 143 12.24 -9.53 -0.58
C HIS A 143 11.93 -9.33 0.93
N THR A 144 10.85 -9.91 1.42
CA THR A 144 10.50 -9.89 2.86
C THR A 144 11.67 -10.39 3.71
N MET A 145 12.28 -11.52 3.34
CA MET A 145 13.42 -12.08 4.04
C MET A 145 14.65 -11.16 3.99
N ALA A 146 14.92 -10.52 2.86
CA ALA A 146 16.03 -9.59 2.70
C ALA A 146 15.85 -8.35 3.59
N MET A 147 14.66 -7.76 3.60
CA MET A 147 14.32 -6.60 4.44
C MET A 147 14.45 -6.92 5.94
N ARG A 148 13.93 -8.07 6.38
CA ARG A 148 14.06 -8.51 7.79
C ARG A 148 15.51 -8.75 8.20
N ARG A 149 16.35 -9.34 7.32
CA ARG A 149 17.78 -9.50 7.55
C ARG A 149 18.52 -8.16 7.66
N ALA A 150 18.08 -7.16 6.92
CA ALA A 150 18.58 -5.78 7.01
C ALA A 150 18.08 -5.01 8.24
N GLY A 151 17.23 -5.62 9.08
CA GLY A 151 16.70 -5.01 10.30
C GLY A 151 15.44 -4.16 10.08
N TYR A 152 14.85 -4.18 8.88
CA TYR A 152 13.62 -3.46 8.57
C TYR A 152 12.38 -4.31 8.80
N TYR A 153 11.28 -3.65 9.14
CA TYR A 153 9.97 -4.29 9.15
C TYR A 153 9.54 -4.65 7.73
N CYS A 154 9.02 -5.86 7.56
CA CYS A 154 8.35 -6.28 6.34
C CYS A 154 7.41 -7.45 6.68
N ALA A 155 6.11 -7.29 6.43
CA ALA A 155 5.12 -8.34 6.66
C ALA A 155 5.12 -9.36 5.52
N ALA A 156 4.90 -10.62 5.85
CA ALA A 156 4.59 -11.67 4.89
C ALA A 156 3.11 -11.61 4.49
N ASP A 157 2.74 -12.28 3.37
CA ASP A 157 1.37 -12.30 2.85
C ASP A 157 0.37 -12.80 3.90
N THR A 158 0.69 -13.88 4.60
CA THR A 158 -0.17 -14.45 5.64
C THR A 158 -0.41 -13.49 6.81
N GLU A 159 0.58 -12.66 7.16
CA GLU A 159 0.43 -11.66 8.21
C GLU A 159 -0.46 -10.49 7.78
N LEU A 160 -0.47 -10.14 6.48
CA LEU A 160 -1.29 -9.04 5.95
C LEU A 160 -2.79 -9.30 6.09
N TYR A 161 -3.25 -10.54 6.09
CA TYR A 161 -4.67 -10.88 6.28
C TYR A 161 -5.24 -10.46 7.64
N ASP A 162 -4.40 -10.12 8.60
CA ASP A 162 -4.83 -9.50 9.86
C ASP A 162 -5.43 -8.08 9.69
N ALA A 163 -5.15 -7.43 8.56
CA ALA A 163 -5.60 -6.06 8.30
C ALA A 163 -6.21 -5.85 6.91
N PHE A 164 -6.05 -6.80 5.99
CA PHE A 164 -6.49 -6.67 4.60
C PHE A 164 -7.47 -7.77 4.21
N ASP A 165 -8.36 -7.46 3.28
CA ASP A 165 -9.34 -8.41 2.74
C ASP A 165 -8.74 -9.22 1.58
N ILE A 166 -7.81 -8.62 0.83
CA ILE A 166 -7.20 -9.15 -0.37
C ILE A 166 -5.70 -8.83 -0.34
N THR A 167 -4.87 -9.78 -0.74
CA THR A 167 -3.44 -9.57 -0.99
C THR A 167 -3.07 -9.96 -2.42
N TYR A 168 -1.97 -9.39 -2.93
CA TYR A 168 -1.35 -9.89 -4.15
C TYR A 168 -0.67 -11.22 -3.85
N ASP A 169 -0.59 -12.07 -4.87
CA ASP A 169 0.00 -13.40 -4.76
C ASP A 169 1.15 -13.57 -5.74
N TYR A 170 2.19 -12.76 -5.56
CA TYR A 170 3.35 -12.74 -6.44
C TYR A 170 4.13 -14.06 -6.45
N ASP A 171 4.16 -14.79 -5.34
CA ASP A 171 4.92 -16.03 -5.22
C ASP A 171 4.19 -17.22 -5.85
N ILE A 172 2.85 -17.19 -5.94
CA ILE A 172 2.03 -18.21 -6.61
C ILE A 172 1.81 -17.90 -8.10
N TRP A 173 1.76 -16.64 -8.47
CA TRP A 173 1.46 -16.23 -9.83
C TRP A 173 2.23 -16.98 -10.92
N PRO A 174 3.56 -17.19 -10.83
CA PRO A 174 4.31 -17.93 -11.85
C PRO A 174 3.82 -19.37 -12.04
N TYR A 175 3.38 -20.02 -10.99
CA TYR A 175 2.83 -21.39 -11.05
C TYR A 175 1.44 -21.40 -11.66
N PHE A 176 0.60 -20.43 -11.32
CA PHE A 176 -0.71 -20.27 -11.95
C PHE A 176 -0.54 -19.99 -13.46
N GLU A 177 0.32 -19.06 -13.84
CA GLU A 177 0.64 -18.78 -15.24
C GLU A 177 1.20 -20.04 -15.97
N GLY A 178 2.02 -20.82 -15.29
CA GLY A 178 2.56 -22.08 -15.79
C GLY A 178 1.48 -23.10 -16.15
N CYS A 179 0.33 -23.11 -15.50
CA CYS A 179 -0.78 -24.01 -15.81
C CYS A 179 -1.34 -23.81 -17.23
N PHE A 180 -1.18 -22.63 -17.81
CA PHE A 180 -1.64 -22.29 -19.16
C PHE A 180 -0.58 -22.61 -20.24
N GLN A 181 0.63 -23.04 -19.85
CA GLN A 181 1.65 -23.48 -20.79
C GLN A 181 1.38 -24.92 -21.24
N PRO A 182 1.84 -25.34 -22.44
CA PRO A 182 1.60 -26.69 -22.96
C PRO A 182 2.09 -27.84 -22.06
N THR A 183 3.06 -27.56 -21.19
CA THR A 183 3.65 -28.51 -20.22
C THR A 183 3.19 -28.28 -18.80
N GLY A 184 2.34 -27.30 -18.56
CA GLY A 184 1.85 -26.93 -17.22
C GLY A 184 0.87 -27.96 -16.68
N THR A 185 0.90 -28.18 -15.36
CA THR A 185 -0.05 -29.08 -14.69
C THR A 185 -0.79 -28.34 -13.57
N LEU A 186 -2.11 -28.50 -13.54
CA LEU A 186 -2.95 -27.99 -12.48
C LEU A 186 -2.58 -28.62 -11.11
N ARG A 187 -1.97 -29.80 -11.11
CA ARG A 187 -1.54 -30.51 -9.89
C ARG A 187 -0.48 -29.73 -9.12
N GLU A 188 0.52 -29.14 -9.79
CA GLU A 188 1.58 -28.37 -9.14
C GLU A 188 1.02 -27.10 -8.51
N TYR A 189 0.14 -26.40 -9.24
CA TYR A 189 -0.57 -25.24 -8.71
C TYR A 189 -1.40 -25.58 -7.48
N THR A 190 -2.21 -26.65 -7.55
CA THR A 190 -3.06 -27.08 -6.43
C THR A 190 -2.22 -27.47 -5.19
N ALA A 191 -1.07 -28.13 -5.39
CA ALA A 191 -0.19 -28.50 -4.30
C ALA A 191 0.39 -27.26 -3.59
N LEU A 192 0.73 -26.23 -4.34
CA LEU A 192 1.27 -24.98 -3.81
C LEU A 192 0.23 -24.16 -3.04
N VAL A 193 -0.99 -24.04 -3.60
CA VAL A 193 -2.12 -23.36 -2.91
C VAL A 193 -2.44 -24.05 -1.59
N ASN A 194 -2.54 -25.38 -1.59
CA ASN A 194 -2.78 -26.14 -0.37
C ASN A 194 -1.66 -26.00 0.67
N PHE A 195 -0.41 -25.84 0.23
CA PHE A 195 0.71 -25.57 1.14
C PHE A 195 0.56 -24.20 1.81
N GLN A 196 0.25 -23.15 1.06
CA GLN A 196 0.04 -21.81 1.61
C GLN A 196 -1.15 -21.72 2.56
N GLU A 197 -2.25 -22.41 2.26
CA GLU A 197 -3.42 -22.46 3.14
C GLU A 197 -3.17 -23.23 4.44
N SER A 198 -2.09 -24.00 4.52
CA SER A 198 -1.75 -24.83 5.69
C SER A 198 -0.77 -24.18 6.67
N GLU A 199 -0.13 -23.08 6.27
CA GLU A 199 0.84 -22.30 7.07
C GLU A 199 0.17 -21.13 7.82
#